data_89af3074e326ed7d4b7a9afe95520b5e
#
_entry.id   89af3074e326ed7d4b7a9afe95520b5e
#
_cell.length_a   1.000
_cell.length_b   1.000
_cell.length_c   1.000
_cell.angle_alpha   90.00
_cell.angle_beta   90.00
_cell.angle_gamma   90.00
#
_symmetry.space_group_name_H-M   'P 1'
#
loop_
_entity.id
_entity.type
_entity.pdbx_description
1 polymer ?
#
loop_
_entity_poly.entity_id
_entity_poly.type
_entity_poly.pdbx_seq_one_letter_code
_entity_poly.pdbx_strand_id
1 'polypeptide(L)'
;MIYGQDFSDRMIELAQEKMPNAKLFQGDFSNGLAEPLLKQKYDAIIATYSLHHLTDSQKVNFLKNLLMLLNEGGCIYIGDVAFKSREALEKCRDTVGEGWDDDEIYFVYDELKLHFPTMQFEQMSDCAGLILLK
;
A
#
# COMPACT_ATOMS: atom_id res chain seq x y z
N MET A 1 2.61 4.53 -19.90
CA MET A 1 2.66 5.78 -19.11
C MET A 1 2.63 5.44 -17.61
N ILE A 2 3.53 6.03 -16.84
CA ILE A 2 3.64 5.82 -15.39
C ILE A 2 3.08 7.04 -14.66
N TYR A 3 2.20 6.77 -13.70
CA TYR A 3 1.65 7.76 -12.78
C TYR A 3 2.07 7.39 -11.36
N GLY A 4 2.37 8.37 -10.53
CA GLY A 4 2.77 8.07 -9.17
C GLY A 4 2.48 9.18 -8.19
N GLN A 5 2.45 8.82 -6.91
CA GLN A 5 2.29 9.75 -5.80
C GLN A 5 3.22 9.35 -4.66
N ASP A 6 3.80 10.34 -4.01
CA ASP A 6 4.60 10.16 -2.81
C ASP A 6 4.37 11.34 -1.87
N PHE A 7 4.49 11.09 -0.60
CA PHE A 7 4.36 12.11 0.44
C PHE A 7 5.50 13.14 0.37
N SER A 8 6.71 12.70 0.01
CA SER A 8 7.91 13.50 0.06
C SER A 8 8.17 14.24 -1.26
N ASP A 9 8.25 15.57 -1.22
CA ASP A 9 8.64 16.38 -2.37
C ASP A 9 10.01 15.97 -2.90
N ARG A 10 10.95 15.65 -2.00
CA ARG A 10 12.30 15.23 -2.38
C ARG A 10 12.30 13.91 -3.15
N MET A 11 11.48 12.96 -2.72
CA MET A 11 11.35 11.68 -3.43
C MET A 11 10.74 11.87 -4.81
N ILE A 12 9.76 12.77 -4.93
CA ILE A 12 9.17 13.12 -6.22
C ILE A 12 10.21 13.73 -7.14
N GLU A 13 11.04 14.65 -6.66
CA GLU A 13 12.12 15.25 -7.45
C GLU A 13 13.10 14.18 -7.97
N LEU A 14 13.56 13.29 -7.09
CA LEU A 14 14.49 12.23 -7.46
C LEU A 14 13.88 11.24 -8.46
N ALA A 15 12.63 10.88 -8.27
CA ALA A 15 11.92 9.99 -9.18
C ALA A 15 11.70 10.64 -10.55
N GLN A 16 11.37 11.95 -10.56
CA GLN A 16 11.16 12.68 -11.81
C GLN A 16 12.44 12.77 -12.65
N GLU A 17 13.60 12.89 -11.99
CA GLU A 17 14.89 12.87 -12.68
C GLU A 17 15.14 11.53 -13.38
N LYS A 18 14.77 10.44 -12.72
CA LYS A 18 14.94 9.07 -13.24
C LYS A 18 13.89 8.70 -14.28
N MET A 19 12.70 9.27 -14.17
CA MET A 19 11.55 8.97 -15.03
C MET A 19 10.96 10.28 -15.57
N PRO A 20 11.64 10.95 -16.52
CA PRO A 20 11.20 12.30 -16.97
C PRO A 20 9.78 12.32 -17.58
N ASN A 21 9.33 11.19 -18.13
CA ASN A 21 8.03 11.10 -18.78
C ASN A 21 6.91 10.63 -17.84
N ALA A 22 7.25 10.25 -16.61
CA ALA A 22 6.25 9.86 -15.62
C ALA A 22 5.50 11.10 -15.09
N LYS A 23 4.23 10.92 -14.77
CA LYS A 23 3.40 11.97 -14.16
C LYS A 23 3.35 11.72 -12.66
N LEU A 24 4.13 12.48 -11.91
CA LEU A 24 4.32 12.29 -10.47
C LEU A 24 3.73 13.45 -9.69
N PHE A 25 3.12 13.14 -8.56
CA PHE A 25 2.42 14.10 -7.72
C PHE A 25 2.81 13.91 -6.27
N GLN A 26 2.97 15.03 -5.56
CA GLN A 26 3.15 14.99 -4.11
C GLN A 26 1.78 14.91 -3.45
N GLY A 27 1.64 14.04 -2.45
CA GLY A 27 0.40 13.94 -1.69
C GLY A 27 0.50 12.93 -0.56
N ASP A 28 -0.29 13.18 0.49
CA ASP A 28 -0.40 12.31 1.65
C ASP A 28 -1.56 11.34 1.43
N PHE A 29 -1.28 10.04 1.50
CA PHE A 29 -2.28 8.99 1.26
C PHE A 29 -3.43 9.00 2.28
N SER A 30 -3.24 9.57 3.45
CA SER A 30 -4.33 9.74 4.42
C SER A 30 -5.41 10.70 3.91
N ASN A 31 -5.07 11.57 2.96
CA ASN A 31 -5.99 12.48 2.26
C ASN A 31 -6.46 11.91 0.91
N GLY A 32 -6.09 10.67 0.61
CA GLY A 32 -6.43 10.03 -0.65
C GLY A 32 -5.40 10.28 -1.75
N LEU A 33 -5.82 10.09 -3.00
CA LEU A 33 -4.97 10.29 -4.16
C LEU A 33 -5.09 11.73 -4.69
N ALA A 34 -4.01 12.22 -5.29
CA ALA A 34 -4.02 13.47 -6.03
C ALA A 34 -5.10 13.42 -7.13
N GLU A 35 -5.82 14.53 -7.31
CA GLU A 35 -6.96 14.58 -8.22
C GLU A 35 -6.66 14.10 -9.64
N PRO A 36 -5.51 14.44 -10.26
CA PRO A 36 -5.22 13.94 -11.60
C PRO A 36 -5.14 12.42 -11.69
N LEU A 37 -4.76 11.73 -10.60
CA LEU A 37 -4.71 10.26 -10.56
C LEU A 37 -6.10 9.64 -10.56
N LEU A 38 -7.10 10.34 -10.05
CA LEU A 38 -8.49 9.87 -10.00
C LEU A 38 -9.20 9.91 -11.36
N LYS A 39 -8.60 10.57 -12.33
CA LYS A 39 -9.16 10.75 -13.68
C LYS A 39 -8.76 9.63 -14.64
N GLN A 40 -7.92 8.71 -14.20
CA GLN A 40 -7.41 7.61 -15.01
C GLN A 40 -7.84 6.28 -14.42
N LYS A 41 -7.78 5.23 -15.23
CA LYS A 41 -7.85 3.86 -14.76
C LYS A 41 -6.54 3.15 -15.08
N TYR A 42 -6.22 2.13 -14.31
CA TYR A 42 -4.90 1.50 -14.35
C TYR A 42 -5.01 0.00 -14.52
N ASP A 43 -4.05 -0.58 -15.23
CA ASP A 43 -3.92 -2.03 -15.38
C ASP A 43 -3.23 -2.66 -14.18
N ALA A 44 -2.33 -1.90 -13.56
CA ALA A 44 -1.63 -2.32 -12.34
C ALA A 44 -1.43 -1.12 -11.42
N ILE A 45 -1.65 -1.33 -10.14
CA ILE A 45 -1.39 -0.35 -9.11
C ILE A 45 -0.42 -1.00 -8.12
N ILE A 46 0.72 -0.34 -7.87
CA ILE A 46 1.78 -0.86 -7.01
C ILE A 46 2.00 0.11 -5.85
N ALA A 47 1.97 -0.41 -4.63
CA ALA A 47 2.27 0.35 -3.43
C ALA A 47 3.31 -0.40 -2.61
N THR A 48 4.46 0.23 -2.35
CA THR A 48 5.54 -0.37 -1.58
C THR A 48 5.91 0.51 -0.39
N TYR A 49 5.79 -0.03 0.81
CA TYR A 49 6.16 0.63 2.08
C TYR A 49 5.59 2.05 2.21
N SER A 50 4.37 2.25 1.72
CA SER A 50 3.75 3.59 1.64
C SER A 50 2.43 3.70 2.39
N LEU A 51 1.85 2.61 2.86
CA LEU A 51 0.51 2.58 3.44
C LEU A 51 0.47 2.28 4.94
N HIS A 52 1.60 2.05 5.58
CA HIS A 52 1.67 1.70 7.00
C HIS A 52 1.38 2.89 7.96
N HIS A 53 1.19 4.08 7.41
CA HIS A 53 0.75 5.25 8.18
C HIS A 53 -0.78 5.36 8.27
N LEU A 54 -1.50 4.60 7.46
CA LEU A 54 -2.96 4.60 7.47
C LEU A 54 -3.48 3.70 8.60
N THR A 55 -4.56 4.13 9.25
CA THR A 55 -5.30 3.25 10.17
C THR A 55 -5.94 2.10 9.40
N ASP A 56 -6.41 1.08 10.10
CA ASP A 56 -7.06 -0.06 9.45
C ASP A 56 -8.29 0.38 8.64
N SER A 57 -9.09 1.29 9.19
CA SER A 57 -10.24 1.87 8.46
C SER A 57 -9.83 2.65 7.23
N GLN A 58 -8.76 3.45 7.34
CA GLN A 58 -8.23 4.20 6.22
C GLN A 58 -7.69 3.28 5.13
N LYS A 59 -7.00 2.19 5.53
CA LYS A 59 -6.53 1.18 4.58
C LYS A 59 -7.68 0.58 3.78
N VAL A 60 -8.75 0.18 4.46
CA VAL A 60 -9.92 -0.41 3.80
C VAL A 60 -10.54 0.57 2.80
N ASN A 61 -10.78 1.80 3.21
CA ASN A 61 -11.36 2.83 2.33
C ASN A 61 -10.44 3.15 1.15
N PHE A 62 -9.14 3.27 1.39
CA PHE A 62 -8.16 3.55 0.36
C PHE A 62 -8.11 2.43 -0.68
N LEU A 63 -8.09 1.17 -0.24
CA LEU A 63 -8.07 0.01 -1.13
C LEU A 63 -9.36 -0.11 -1.94
N LYS A 64 -10.52 0.20 -1.35
CA LYS A 64 -11.79 0.23 -2.08
C LYS A 64 -11.75 1.27 -3.20
N ASN A 65 -11.20 2.45 -2.93
CA ASN A 65 -11.06 3.49 -3.93
C ASN A 65 -10.10 3.07 -5.06
N LEU A 66 -8.99 2.41 -4.71
CA LEU A 66 -8.05 1.90 -5.71
C LEU A 66 -8.70 0.85 -6.62
N LEU A 67 -9.54 -0.03 -6.07
CA LEU A 67 -10.25 -1.03 -6.86
C LEU A 67 -11.12 -0.39 -7.95
N MET A 68 -11.72 0.77 -7.65
CA MET A 68 -12.54 1.49 -8.61
C MET A 68 -11.71 2.11 -9.75
N LEU A 69 -10.41 2.23 -9.57
CA LEU A 69 -9.50 2.77 -10.57
C LEU A 69 -8.83 1.69 -11.42
N LEU A 70 -9.13 0.41 -11.19
CA LEU A 70 -8.59 -0.67 -12.01
C LEU A 70 -9.40 -0.85 -13.29
N ASN A 71 -8.67 -1.06 -14.39
CA ASN A 71 -9.25 -1.59 -15.61
C ASN A 71 -9.65 -3.05 -15.38
N GLU A 72 -10.51 -3.58 -16.25
CA GLU A 72 -10.87 -5.00 -16.24
C GLU A 72 -9.59 -5.85 -16.36
N GLY A 73 -9.45 -6.83 -15.48
CA GLY A 73 -8.26 -7.67 -15.43
C GLY A 73 -7.07 -7.05 -14.70
N GLY A 74 -7.21 -5.82 -14.20
CA GLY A 74 -6.15 -5.15 -13.44
C GLY A 74 -5.94 -5.75 -12.05
N CYS A 75 -4.81 -5.41 -11.44
CA CYS A 75 -4.45 -5.92 -10.12
C CYS A 75 -3.72 -4.86 -9.29
N ILE A 76 -3.99 -4.85 -7.99
CA ILE A 76 -3.26 -4.05 -7.01
C ILE A 76 -2.23 -4.95 -6.34
N TYR A 77 -0.99 -4.47 -6.28
CA TYR A 77 0.14 -5.17 -5.64
C TYR A 77 0.63 -4.30 -4.48
N ILE A 78 0.60 -4.82 -3.27
CA ILE A 78 1.06 -4.10 -2.09
C ILE A 78 2.20 -4.89 -1.45
N GLY A 79 3.38 -4.27 -1.40
CA GLY A 79 4.53 -4.79 -0.65
C GLY A 79 4.77 -3.90 0.56
N ASP A 80 4.62 -4.46 1.77
CA ASP A 80 4.74 -3.68 3.00
C ASP A 80 5.04 -4.62 4.17
N VAL A 81 5.26 -4.06 5.34
CA VAL A 81 5.27 -4.82 6.57
C VAL A 81 3.87 -5.40 6.75
N ALA A 82 3.76 -6.71 6.67
CA ALA A 82 2.46 -7.37 6.62
C ALA A 82 2.56 -8.78 7.21
N PHE A 83 1.48 -9.20 7.86
CA PHE A 83 1.39 -10.47 8.54
C PHE A 83 0.11 -11.18 8.16
N LYS A 84 0.16 -12.51 8.16
CA LYS A 84 -1.02 -13.31 7.87
C LYS A 84 -2.11 -13.12 8.92
N SER A 85 -1.71 -13.06 10.21
CA SER A 85 -2.63 -12.98 11.34
C SER A 85 -2.15 -11.97 12.38
N ARG A 86 -3.05 -11.55 13.25
CA ARG A 86 -2.72 -10.71 14.41
C ARG A 86 -1.70 -11.39 15.31
N GLU A 87 -1.81 -12.69 15.50
CA GLU A 87 -0.87 -13.49 16.28
C GLU A 87 0.54 -13.44 15.67
N ALA A 88 0.67 -13.56 14.36
CA ALA A 88 1.95 -13.47 13.67
C ALA A 88 2.58 -12.09 13.85
N LEU A 89 1.78 -11.03 13.78
CA LEU A 89 2.24 -9.65 14.01
C LEU A 89 2.79 -9.51 15.44
N GLU A 90 2.06 -9.96 16.44
CA GLU A 90 2.46 -9.86 17.83
C GLU A 90 3.75 -10.65 18.11
N LYS A 91 3.91 -11.81 17.49
CA LYS A 91 5.12 -12.62 17.60
C LYS A 91 6.32 -11.90 17.01
N CYS A 92 6.17 -11.25 15.86
CA CYS A 92 7.23 -10.44 15.27
C CYS A 92 7.58 -9.25 16.17
N ARG A 93 6.57 -8.58 16.72
CA ARG A 93 6.74 -7.48 17.67
C ARG A 93 7.57 -7.90 18.89
N ASP A 94 7.25 -9.04 19.47
CA ASP A 94 7.97 -9.58 20.62
C ASP A 94 9.42 -9.90 20.28
N THR A 95 9.67 -10.42 19.08
CA THR A 95 11.01 -10.74 18.59
C THR A 95 11.85 -9.48 18.34
N VAL A 96 11.26 -8.47 17.75
CA VAL A 96 11.93 -7.18 17.46
C VAL A 96 12.18 -6.39 18.73
N GLY A 97 11.23 -6.41 19.68
CA GLY A 97 11.34 -5.70 20.96
C GLY A 97 11.34 -4.21 20.81
N GLU A 98 12.35 -3.53 21.41
CA GLU A 98 12.41 -2.06 21.45
C GLU A 98 12.53 -1.41 20.07
N GLY A 99 13.00 -2.14 19.07
CA GLY A 99 13.08 -1.63 17.69
C GLY A 99 11.75 -1.57 16.97
N TRP A 100 10.67 -2.05 17.59
CA TRP A 100 9.35 -2.01 16.99
C TRP A 100 8.79 -0.59 16.96
N ASP A 101 8.27 -0.17 15.81
CA ASP A 101 7.67 1.16 15.64
C ASP A 101 6.17 1.09 15.90
N ASP A 102 5.73 1.60 17.05
CA ASP A 102 4.32 1.62 17.44
C ASP A 102 3.52 2.70 16.70
N ASP A 103 4.17 3.64 16.02
CA ASP A 103 3.51 4.66 15.22
C ASP A 103 3.07 4.15 13.83
N GLU A 104 3.59 3.01 13.42
CA GLU A 104 3.21 2.37 12.18
C GLU A 104 2.11 1.35 12.40
N ILE A 105 1.17 1.26 11.45
CA ILE A 105 0.05 0.34 11.49
C ILE A 105 0.20 -0.64 10.33
N TYR A 106 0.51 -1.89 10.63
CA TYR A 106 0.86 -2.88 9.63
C TYR A 106 -0.37 -3.66 9.13
N PHE A 107 -0.22 -4.25 7.96
CA PHE A 107 -1.27 -5.06 7.37
C PHE A 107 -1.42 -6.40 8.09
N VAL A 108 -2.66 -6.77 8.39
CA VAL A 108 -3.02 -8.10 8.89
C VAL A 108 -4.01 -8.72 7.91
N TYR A 109 -3.55 -9.71 7.16
CA TYR A 109 -4.29 -10.31 6.06
C TYR A 109 -5.63 -10.89 6.48
N ASP A 110 -5.66 -11.69 7.55
CA ASP A 110 -6.89 -12.35 7.99
C ASP A 110 -8.00 -11.36 8.37
N GLU A 111 -7.62 -10.17 8.84
CA GLU A 111 -8.57 -9.10 9.17
C GLU A 111 -9.03 -8.36 7.92
N LEU A 112 -8.11 -8.02 7.02
CA LEU A 112 -8.45 -7.32 5.78
C LEU A 112 -9.24 -8.19 4.81
N LYS A 113 -8.99 -9.48 4.78
CA LYS A 113 -9.70 -10.42 3.92
C LYS A 113 -11.20 -10.40 4.13
N LEU A 114 -11.67 -10.06 5.33
CA LEU A 114 -13.11 -9.94 5.63
C LEU A 114 -13.77 -8.86 4.77
N HIS A 115 -13.02 -7.83 4.38
CA HIS A 115 -13.50 -6.75 3.51
C HIS A 115 -13.23 -7.01 2.03
N PHE A 116 -12.29 -7.89 1.71
CA PHE A 116 -11.84 -8.18 0.36
C PHE A 116 -11.67 -9.69 0.17
N PRO A 117 -12.77 -10.41 -0.09
CA PRO A 117 -12.73 -11.89 -0.16
C PRO A 117 -11.79 -12.46 -1.21
N THR A 118 -11.46 -11.69 -2.25
CA THR A 118 -10.55 -12.12 -3.31
C THR A 118 -9.09 -11.80 -3.03
N MET A 119 -8.79 -11.14 -1.89
CA MET A 119 -7.43 -10.78 -1.51
C MET A 119 -6.56 -12.02 -1.33
N GLN A 120 -5.34 -11.96 -1.85
CA GLN A 120 -4.32 -13.00 -1.71
C GLN A 120 -3.12 -12.44 -0.95
N PHE A 121 -2.41 -13.29 -0.24
CA PHE A 121 -1.27 -12.90 0.58
C PHE A 121 -0.15 -13.91 0.46
N GLU A 122 1.10 -13.41 0.41
CA GLU A 122 2.30 -14.22 0.46
C GLU A 122 3.31 -13.59 1.41
N GLN A 123 3.78 -14.34 2.40
CA GLN A 123 4.82 -13.88 3.31
C GLN A 123 6.17 -13.95 2.57
N MET A 124 6.84 -12.82 2.45
CA MET A 124 8.09 -12.70 1.70
C MET A 124 9.32 -12.76 2.59
N SER A 125 9.20 -12.31 3.84
CA SER A 125 10.23 -12.38 4.88
C SER A 125 9.57 -12.41 6.25
N ASP A 126 10.38 -12.35 7.33
CA ASP A 126 9.84 -12.41 8.69
C ASP A 126 8.80 -11.34 8.98
N CYS A 127 8.96 -10.14 8.39
CA CYS A 127 8.08 -9.00 8.65
C CYS A 127 7.49 -8.36 7.38
N ALA A 128 7.78 -8.89 6.20
CA ALA A 128 7.27 -8.31 4.95
C ALA A 128 6.40 -9.30 4.19
N GLY A 129 5.35 -8.78 3.60
CA GLY A 129 4.41 -9.57 2.81
C GLY A 129 4.01 -8.89 1.52
N LEU A 130 3.50 -9.68 0.60
CA LEU A 130 2.91 -9.23 -0.66
C LEU A 130 1.42 -9.49 -0.63
N ILE A 131 0.65 -8.46 -0.88
CA ILE A 131 -0.81 -8.53 -0.97
C ILE A 131 -1.21 -8.29 -2.41
N LEU A 132 -2.06 -9.15 -2.93
CA LEU A 132 -2.65 -9.05 -4.26
C LEU A 132 -4.15 -8.82 -4.13
N LEU A 133 -4.66 -7.82 -4.83
CA LEU A 133 -6.08 -7.47 -4.77
C LEU A 133 -6.61 -7.16 -6.17
N LYS A 134 -7.70 -7.79 -6.51
CA LYS A 134 -8.37 -7.60 -7.82
C LYS A 134 -9.80 -7.15 -7.65
#